data_e5a481bdf55c8b65a3a76ea4cbe8f7b7
#
_entry.id   e5a481bdf55c8b65a3a76ea4cbe8f7b7
#
_cell.length_a   1.000
_cell.length_b   1.000
_cell.length_c   1.000
_cell.angle_alpha   90.00
_cell.angle_beta   90.00
_cell.angle_gamma   90.00
#
_symmetry.space_group_name_H-M   'P 1'
#
loop_
_entity.id
_entity.type
_entity.pdbx_description
1 polymer ?
#
loop_
_entity_poly.entity_id
_entity_poly.type
_entity_poly.pdbx_seq_one_letter_code
_entity_poly.pdbx_strand_id
1 'polypeptide(L)'
;MSVALSQPTFASAPSPSFCDGRKFAEVEQALLWTLLQQDFHCTSRDLLAKAAQHQMWPRVTLRQINRWRAKWELSRGKGRPPRAAAEGSMRSGSAVVCVTPRLSCVGVHLCARWLDQPDAFEPVVAGLKAAISEYQRTHPGEDFALLHHGDATLRRRVQALVLAPLLGIERLSAFDTQEHPLETLVGGSYQYTTLSQFLGQLERVEAGASLLPILLPVQGGKLVYVDGHMIAYWSRQPMHKGKITMRGRIMAGSQAVISHDETGQAVFVAYYPPDLHLSQAILAYCEQVATAAGSALFVIDRAVKSKALAQAFDDSGLGLLCMLDDNEHHGLQSFEATEVETLDDGTRLYQGPWKPVRKGDNRHFVIVEPSDGKTLVYWGTPKVESGLEARQWPEVYRARTEIQENAFKRMIEHGALDINAGRKTIVGPDRHQQRAEAKVRTSLEAAQSRVEKKSRALEAKREQVAESEAKGHGKRLEQRQRAAAELEQELSETEQNEARWHEQEGGFEAPKTRADRDFRQQTIMTIRTLFLENLLRAFMSILLAVLPENVSLEQVLKLLFERSGTRIERGQEVTYWVNATGLSRSNRRLLGEIVAGLNAIGLVERGKTVHVCLKDLSP
;
A
#
# COMPACT_ATOMS: atom_id res chain seq x y z
N MET A 1 40.83 -16.36 38.90
CA MET A 1 40.50 -14.96 39.24
C MET A 1 39.06 -14.73 38.95
N SER A 2 38.26 -14.67 40.00
CA SER A 2 36.79 -14.46 39.96
C SER A 2 36.58 -12.97 39.74
N VAL A 3 36.08 -12.57 38.57
CA VAL A 3 35.56 -11.21 38.35
C VAL A 3 34.20 -11.19 39.03
N ALA A 4 34.19 -10.68 40.24
CA ALA A 4 32.96 -10.32 40.93
C ALA A 4 32.28 -9.25 40.07
N LEU A 5 31.12 -9.59 39.46
CA LEU A 5 30.18 -8.60 38.93
C LEU A 5 29.84 -7.68 40.10
N SER A 6 30.36 -6.45 40.08
CA SER A 6 30.03 -5.41 41.02
C SER A 6 28.51 -5.25 41.02
N GLN A 7 27.85 -5.73 42.09
CA GLN A 7 26.46 -5.36 42.35
C GLN A 7 26.40 -3.84 42.42
N PRO A 8 25.45 -3.19 41.77
CA PRO A 8 25.25 -1.77 41.96
C PRO A 8 24.94 -1.57 43.45
N THR A 9 25.86 -0.93 44.15
CA THR A 9 25.70 -0.57 45.56
C THR A 9 24.64 0.51 45.65
N PHE A 10 23.46 0.14 46.05
CA PHE A 10 22.35 1.07 46.38
C PHE A 10 22.69 2.05 47.51
N ALA A 11 23.84 1.91 48.15
CA ALA A 11 24.24 2.72 49.32
C ALA A 11 24.49 4.20 49.00
N SER A 12 24.55 4.61 47.74
CA SER A 12 24.80 6.01 47.35
C SER A 12 23.67 6.64 46.50
N ALA A 13 22.61 5.89 46.19
CA ALA A 13 21.49 6.49 45.47
C ALA A 13 20.58 7.27 46.44
N PRO A 14 20.23 8.53 46.17
CA PRO A 14 19.27 9.25 47.00
C PRO A 14 17.93 8.48 46.99
N SER A 15 17.32 8.37 48.17
CA SER A 15 15.98 7.76 48.32
C SER A 15 15.00 8.44 47.34
N PRO A 16 14.28 7.69 46.50
CA PRO A 16 13.33 8.28 45.57
C PRO A 16 12.26 9.07 46.33
N SER A 17 11.83 10.20 45.77
CA SER A 17 10.72 10.95 46.39
C SER A 17 9.43 10.12 46.29
N PHE A 18 8.77 9.85 47.40
CA PHE A 18 7.55 9.03 47.49
C PHE A 18 6.26 9.84 47.26
N CYS A 19 6.34 11.13 46.96
CA CYS A 19 5.19 11.99 46.70
C CYS A 19 4.49 11.62 45.41
N ASP A 20 3.46 10.82 45.51
CA ASP A 20 2.50 10.60 44.44
C ASP A 20 1.11 10.92 45.01
N GLY A 21 0.47 12.03 44.67
CA GLY A 21 -0.76 12.59 45.23
C GLY A 21 -2.00 11.69 45.25
N ARG A 22 -1.85 10.37 45.30
CA ARG A 22 -2.93 9.36 45.31
C ARG A 22 -2.75 8.31 46.40
N LYS A 23 -3.46 8.48 47.52
CA LYS A 23 -4.06 7.46 48.40
C LYS A 23 -3.21 6.36 49.07
N PHE A 24 -1.89 6.32 48.96
CA PHE A 24 -1.05 5.37 49.67
C PHE A 24 -0.03 6.12 50.52
N ALA A 25 0.08 5.70 51.78
CA ALA A 25 1.02 6.29 52.69
C ALA A 25 2.46 6.12 52.18
N GLU A 26 3.30 7.12 52.36
CA GLU A 26 4.73 7.08 52.07
C GLU A 26 5.42 5.84 52.65
N VAL A 27 4.89 5.35 53.77
CA VAL A 27 5.34 4.14 54.45
C VAL A 27 5.26 2.88 53.57
N GLU A 28 4.19 2.73 52.79
CA GLU A 28 3.99 1.55 51.91
C GLU A 28 4.98 1.56 50.73
N GLN A 29 5.25 2.72 50.17
CA GLN A 29 6.25 2.87 49.09
C GLN A 29 7.66 2.66 49.64
N ALA A 30 7.96 3.18 50.83
CA ALA A 30 9.24 3.00 51.49
C ALA A 30 9.53 1.53 51.81
N LEU A 31 8.52 0.77 52.30
CA LEU A 31 8.66 -0.66 52.55
C LEU A 31 8.91 -1.47 51.25
N LEU A 32 8.16 -1.18 50.21
CA LEU A 32 8.38 -1.82 48.91
C LEU A 32 9.76 -1.50 48.33
N TRP A 33 10.26 -0.29 48.55
CA TRP A 33 11.63 0.09 48.20
C TRP A 33 12.64 -0.72 49.00
N THR A 34 12.46 -0.86 50.29
CA THR A 34 13.33 -1.67 51.17
C THR A 34 13.34 -3.14 50.74
N LEU A 35 12.17 -3.72 50.42
CA LEU A 35 12.09 -5.11 49.93
C LEU A 35 12.79 -5.29 48.59
N LEU A 36 12.75 -4.28 47.70
CA LEU A 36 13.49 -4.30 46.46
C LEU A 36 15.01 -4.17 46.66
N GLN A 37 15.46 -3.39 47.66
CA GLN A 37 16.87 -3.30 48.04
C GLN A 37 17.41 -4.63 48.56
N GLN A 38 16.59 -5.38 49.29
CA GLN A 38 16.96 -6.71 49.81
C GLN A 38 17.07 -7.77 48.71
N ASP A 39 16.24 -7.68 47.68
CA ASP A 39 16.21 -8.62 46.58
C ASP A 39 15.87 -7.90 45.25
N PHE A 40 16.90 -7.35 44.62
CA PHE A 40 16.75 -6.63 43.36
C PHE A 40 16.21 -7.49 42.20
N HIS A 41 16.42 -8.80 42.28
CA HIS A 41 15.93 -9.76 41.28
C HIS A 41 14.51 -10.23 41.51
N CYS A 42 13.89 -9.82 42.61
CA CYS A 42 12.51 -10.14 42.94
C CYS A 42 11.53 -9.73 41.82
N THR A 43 10.66 -10.64 41.37
CA THR A 43 9.63 -10.29 40.40
C THR A 43 8.56 -9.39 41.04
N SER A 44 7.76 -8.69 40.22
CA SER A 44 6.65 -7.89 40.78
C SER A 44 5.59 -8.75 41.48
N ARG A 45 5.47 -10.04 41.14
CA ARG A 45 4.59 -11.00 41.84
C ARG A 45 5.18 -11.42 43.19
N ASP A 46 6.50 -11.69 43.23
CA ASP A 46 7.17 -12.03 44.48
C ASP A 46 7.18 -10.85 45.43
N LEU A 47 7.35 -9.64 44.90
CA LEU A 47 7.27 -8.41 45.68
C LEU A 47 5.86 -8.22 46.26
N LEU A 48 4.81 -8.54 45.48
CA LEU A 48 3.43 -8.53 45.96
C LEU A 48 3.19 -9.57 47.06
N ALA A 49 3.76 -10.77 46.92
CA ALA A 49 3.67 -11.83 47.94
C ALA A 49 4.42 -11.44 49.23
N LYS A 50 5.62 -10.87 49.11
CA LYS A 50 6.38 -10.33 50.25
C LYS A 50 5.63 -9.17 50.92
N ALA A 51 5.03 -8.26 50.17
CA ALA A 51 4.22 -7.17 50.70
C ALA A 51 2.98 -7.70 51.46
N ALA A 52 2.35 -8.78 50.99
CA ALA A 52 1.25 -9.43 51.68
C ALA A 52 1.66 -10.01 53.04
N GLN A 53 2.87 -10.57 53.18
CA GLN A 53 3.41 -11.07 54.45
C GLN A 53 3.59 -9.96 55.50
N HIS A 54 3.79 -8.72 55.07
CA HIS A 54 3.92 -7.55 55.95
C HIS A 54 2.57 -6.87 56.26
N GLN A 55 1.44 -7.57 56.11
CA GLN A 55 0.07 -7.06 56.39
C GLN A 55 -0.33 -5.79 55.60
N MET A 56 0.35 -5.49 54.50
CA MET A 56 0.03 -4.35 53.64
C MET A 56 -1.11 -4.65 52.65
N TRP A 57 -1.69 -5.82 52.71
CA TRP A 57 -2.81 -6.27 51.90
C TRP A 57 -4.14 -5.84 52.50
N PRO A 58 -5.17 -5.37 51.73
CA PRO A 58 -5.35 -5.57 50.26
C PRO A 58 -5.06 -4.33 49.40
N ARG A 59 -4.29 -3.36 49.85
CA ARG A 59 -4.20 -2.02 49.22
C ARG A 59 -3.26 -1.90 48.04
N VAL A 60 -2.27 -2.77 47.91
CA VAL A 60 -1.27 -2.73 46.85
C VAL A 60 -1.59 -3.73 45.76
N THR A 61 -1.71 -3.28 44.51
CA THR A 61 -1.97 -4.13 43.37
C THR A 61 -0.71 -4.34 42.51
N LEU A 62 -0.65 -5.45 41.78
CA LEU A 62 0.45 -5.73 40.86
C LEU A 62 0.67 -4.57 39.84
N ARG A 63 -0.41 -3.91 39.42
CA ARG A 63 -0.36 -2.74 38.52
C ARG A 63 0.33 -1.54 39.18
N GLN A 64 0.12 -1.33 40.47
CA GLN A 64 0.78 -0.27 41.23
C GLN A 64 2.27 -0.56 41.42
N ILE A 65 2.62 -1.79 41.79
CA ILE A 65 4.02 -2.21 41.91
C ILE A 65 4.76 -2.00 40.59
N ASN A 66 4.18 -2.39 39.47
CA ASN A 66 4.77 -2.18 38.15
C ASN A 66 4.93 -0.69 37.83
N ARG A 67 3.95 0.16 38.19
CA ARG A 67 4.02 1.62 38.01
C ARG A 67 5.14 2.23 38.86
N TRP A 68 5.28 1.82 40.12
CA TRP A 68 6.37 2.32 40.97
C TRP A 68 7.74 1.85 40.50
N ARG A 69 7.87 0.59 40.10
CA ARG A 69 9.14 0.12 39.49
C ARG A 69 9.51 0.90 38.24
N ALA A 70 8.54 1.26 37.40
CA ALA A 70 8.79 2.11 36.25
C ALA A 70 9.23 3.52 36.68
N LYS A 71 8.54 4.13 37.66
CA LYS A 71 8.89 5.45 38.20
C LYS A 71 10.28 5.47 38.84
N TRP A 72 10.71 4.36 39.44
CA TRP A 72 12.03 4.23 40.05
C TRP A 72 13.10 3.70 39.08
N GLU A 73 12.80 3.70 37.76
CA GLU A 73 13.69 3.16 36.73
C GLU A 73 14.13 1.71 36.92
N LEU A 74 13.43 0.99 37.81
CA LEU A 74 13.66 -0.42 38.14
C LEU A 74 12.75 -1.36 37.33
N SER A 75 12.08 -0.85 36.33
CA SER A 75 11.25 -1.67 35.46
C SER A 75 12.18 -2.54 34.60
N ARG A 76 12.22 -3.83 34.93
CA ARG A 76 12.53 -4.79 33.87
C ARG A 76 11.52 -4.53 32.77
N GLY A 77 11.99 -4.19 31.56
CA GLY A 77 11.13 -4.12 30.40
C GLY A 77 10.19 -5.31 30.45
N LYS A 78 8.90 -5.15 30.04
CA LYS A 78 7.91 -6.23 30.02
C LYS A 78 8.39 -7.34 29.07
N GLY A 79 9.44 -8.04 29.46
CA GLY A 79 9.93 -9.26 28.88
C GLY A 79 9.53 -10.39 29.80
N ARG A 80 8.99 -11.45 29.25
CA ARG A 80 9.06 -12.77 29.82
C ARG A 80 10.50 -12.90 30.36
N PRO A 81 10.74 -13.33 31.63
CA PRO A 81 12.11 -13.60 32.04
C PRO A 81 12.74 -14.43 30.94
N PRO A 82 13.96 -14.14 30.49
CA PRO A 82 14.62 -14.98 29.49
C PRO A 82 14.41 -16.40 29.99
N ARG A 83 13.69 -17.20 29.22
CA ARG A 83 13.52 -18.64 29.50
C ARG A 83 14.94 -19.07 29.74
N ALA A 84 15.26 -19.51 30.94
CA ALA A 84 16.63 -19.80 31.34
C ALA A 84 17.25 -20.50 30.16
N ALA A 85 18.25 -19.87 29.55
CA ALA A 85 18.90 -20.39 28.35
C ALA A 85 19.26 -21.80 28.76
N ALA A 86 18.68 -22.77 28.07
CA ALA A 86 18.80 -24.18 28.44
C ALA A 86 20.29 -24.38 28.73
N GLU A 87 20.61 -24.68 29.97
CA GLU A 87 21.95 -24.71 30.51
C GLU A 87 22.86 -25.60 29.66
N GLY A 88 23.59 -24.99 28.76
CA GLY A 88 24.60 -25.54 27.91
C GLY A 88 25.86 -24.66 27.95
N SER A 89 26.13 -24.05 29.11
CA SER A 89 27.35 -23.33 29.33
C SER A 89 28.47 -24.32 29.67
N MET A 90 29.11 -24.89 28.64
CA MET A 90 30.44 -25.48 28.84
C MET A 90 31.44 -24.33 29.04
N ARG A 91 31.80 -24.08 30.27
CA ARG A 91 32.95 -23.23 30.64
C ARG A 91 34.26 -23.99 30.32
N SER A 92 34.78 -23.78 29.14
CA SER A 92 36.25 -23.87 28.91
C SER A 92 36.71 -22.46 28.59
N GLY A 93 37.89 -22.03 28.94
CA GLY A 93 38.44 -20.67 28.88
C GLY A 93 38.47 -20.01 27.49
N SER A 94 37.45 -20.14 26.70
CA SER A 94 37.22 -19.64 25.36
C SER A 94 35.88 -18.91 25.31
N ALA A 95 35.76 -17.94 24.43
CA ALA A 95 34.65 -17.04 24.19
C ALA A 95 33.26 -17.65 24.45
N VAL A 96 32.38 -16.90 25.16
CA VAL A 96 31.00 -17.28 25.42
C VAL A 96 30.31 -17.61 24.09
N VAL A 97 29.82 -18.84 23.95
CA VAL A 97 29.06 -19.29 22.77
C VAL A 97 27.57 -19.14 23.07
N CYS A 98 26.91 -18.27 22.31
CA CYS A 98 25.45 -18.13 22.36
C CYS A 98 24.84 -18.85 21.18
N VAL A 99 23.96 -19.82 21.42
CA VAL A 99 23.26 -20.57 20.38
C VAL A 99 21.77 -20.24 20.41
N THR A 100 21.22 -19.77 19.28
CA THR A 100 19.77 -19.63 19.08
C THR A 100 19.33 -20.74 18.13
N PRO A 101 18.83 -21.87 18.65
CA PRO A 101 18.38 -22.98 17.82
C PRO A 101 17.00 -22.68 17.22
N ARG A 102 16.68 -23.32 16.10
CA ARG A 102 15.37 -23.27 15.44
C ARG A 102 14.88 -21.86 15.08
N LEU A 103 15.75 -21.08 14.44
CA LEU A 103 15.30 -19.87 13.78
C LEU A 103 14.35 -20.24 12.63
N SER A 104 13.15 -19.71 12.65
CA SER A 104 12.29 -19.68 11.46
C SER A 104 12.73 -18.53 10.55
N CYS A 105 12.56 -18.68 9.23
CA CYS A 105 12.77 -17.59 8.27
C CYS A 105 14.18 -16.95 8.36
N VAL A 106 15.24 -17.75 8.27
CA VAL A 106 16.64 -17.27 8.37
C VAL A 106 16.93 -16.13 7.41
N GLY A 107 16.38 -16.18 6.18
CA GLY A 107 16.53 -15.11 5.21
C GLY A 107 16.03 -13.76 5.70
N VAL A 108 14.97 -13.72 6.50
CA VAL A 108 14.47 -12.47 7.09
C VAL A 108 15.48 -11.89 8.07
N HIS A 109 16.17 -12.75 8.85
CA HIS A 109 17.23 -12.30 9.74
C HIS A 109 18.41 -11.72 8.98
N LEU A 110 18.83 -12.37 7.89
CA LEU A 110 19.95 -11.92 7.04
C LEU A 110 19.58 -10.60 6.33
N CYS A 111 18.39 -10.50 5.78
CA CYS A 111 17.88 -9.26 5.20
C CYS A 111 17.84 -8.12 6.23
N ALA A 112 17.37 -8.37 7.45
CA ALA A 112 17.38 -7.37 8.50
C ALA A 112 18.78 -6.90 8.86
N ARG A 113 19.80 -7.80 8.89
CA ARG A 113 21.19 -7.41 9.12
C ARG A 113 21.74 -6.54 8.00
N TRP A 114 21.41 -6.87 6.75
CA TRP A 114 21.75 -6.00 5.64
C TRP A 114 21.09 -4.62 5.75
N LEU A 115 19.80 -4.55 6.07
CA LEU A 115 19.06 -3.29 6.22
C LEU A 115 19.59 -2.39 7.34
N ASP A 116 20.18 -2.97 8.39
CA ASP A 116 20.81 -2.22 9.47
C ASP A 116 22.11 -1.53 9.03
N GLN A 117 22.84 -2.07 8.03
CA GLN A 117 24.13 -1.53 7.56
C GLN A 117 23.99 -0.19 6.82
N PRO A 118 23.15 -0.07 5.78
CA PRO A 118 22.94 1.20 5.09
C PRO A 118 22.02 2.14 5.84
N ASP A 119 21.58 1.80 7.04
CA ASP A 119 20.58 2.54 7.81
C ASP A 119 19.29 2.83 7.02
N ALA A 120 18.79 1.80 6.34
CA ALA A 120 17.64 1.93 5.45
C ALA A 120 16.37 2.45 6.13
N PHE A 121 16.29 2.37 7.46
CA PHE A 121 15.15 2.85 8.24
C PHE A 121 15.25 4.32 8.68
N GLU A 122 16.41 4.96 8.54
CA GLU A 122 16.59 6.37 8.95
C GLU A 122 15.62 7.33 8.24
N PRO A 123 15.38 7.23 6.92
CA PRO A 123 14.40 8.11 6.26
C PRO A 123 13.00 7.98 6.86
N VAL A 124 12.60 6.75 7.25
CA VAL A 124 11.28 6.51 7.88
C VAL A 124 11.21 7.14 9.26
N VAL A 125 12.26 6.98 10.06
CA VAL A 125 12.34 7.59 11.40
C VAL A 125 12.32 9.10 11.29
N ALA A 126 13.06 9.69 10.35
CA ALA A 126 13.04 11.12 10.08
C ALA A 126 11.66 11.63 9.65
N GLY A 127 10.98 10.93 8.73
CA GLY A 127 9.61 11.24 8.32
C GLY A 127 8.60 11.19 9.47
N LEU A 128 8.70 10.19 10.33
CA LEU A 128 7.87 10.10 11.54
C LEU A 128 8.14 11.26 12.51
N LYS A 129 9.40 11.61 12.72
CA LYS A 129 9.76 12.76 13.55
C LYS A 129 9.23 14.07 12.98
N ALA A 130 9.28 14.25 11.66
CA ALA A 130 8.69 15.42 11.00
C ALA A 130 7.18 15.49 11.27
N ALA A 131 6.44 14.40 11.11
CA ALA A 131 5.01 14.33 11.41
C ALA A 131 4.70 14.63 12.89
N ILE A 132 5.49 14.08 13.82
CA ILE A 132 5.35 14.31 15.27
C ILE A 132 5.62 15.78 15.60
N SER A 133 6.67 16.38 15.03
CA SER A 133 7.03 17.78 15.28
C SER A 133 5.96 18.74 14.75
N GLU A 134 5.42 18.46 13.57
CA GLU A 134 4.32 19.25 12.98
C GLU A 134 3.05 19.15 13.83
N TYR A 135 2.71 17.93 14.30
CA TYR A 135 1.59 17.74 15.19
C TYR A 135 1.76 18.52 16.51
N GLN A 136 2.95 18.46 17.12
CA GLN A 136 3.25 19.18 18.35
C GLN A 136 3.14 20.70 18.15
N ARG A 137 3.58 21.21 16.98
CA ARG A 137 3.48 22.64 16.63
C ARG A 137 2.03 23.11 16.52
N THR A 138 1.15 22.28 15.95
CA THR A 138 -0.28 22.59 15.74
C THR A 138 -1.17 22.29 16.94
N HIS A 139 -0.69 21.47 17.90
CA HIS A 139 -1.42 21.06 19.11
C HIS A 139 -0.57 21.31 20.37
N PRO A 140 -0.22 22.56 20.67
CA PRO A 140 0.61 22.87 21.84
C PRO A 140 -0.12 22.52 23.13
N GLY A 141 0.55 21.79 24.03
CA GLY A 141 0.00 21.37 25.31
C GLY A 141 -0.73 20.02 25.29
N GLU A 142 -0.87 19.39 24.14
CA GLU A 142 -1.37 18.01 24.09
C GLU A 142 -0.25 17.04 24.42
N ASP A 143 -0.53 16.15 25.38
CA ASP A 143 0.39 15.09 25.81
C ASP A 143 -0.13 13.71 25.40
N PHE A 144 0.58 13.04 24.50
CA PHE A 144 0.30 11.65 24.18
C PHE A 144 1.58 10.85 23.88
N ALA A 145 1.50 9.53 24.02
CA ALA A 145 2.67 8.66 24.14
C ALA A 145 3.67 8.76 22.97
N LEU A 146 3.20 9.03 21.73
CA LEU A 146 4.08 9.11 20.55
C LEU A 146 5.08 10.28 20.65
N LEU A 147 4.69 11.40 21.25
CA LEU A 147 5.55 12.58 21.41
C LEU A 147 6.80 12.30 22.25
N HIS A 148 6.74 11.25 23.10
CA HIS A 148 7.85 10.85 23.99
C HIS A 148 8.68 9.69 23.43
N HIS A 149 8.38 9.21 22.23
CA HIS A 149 9.15 8.12 21.65
C HIS A 149 10.48 8.62 21.08
N GLY A 150 11.58 8.10 21.62
CA GLY A 150 12.90 8.30 21.02
C GLY A 150 13.11 7.47 19.75
N ASP A 151 14.12 7.83 18.96
CA ASP A 151 14.45 7.25 17.66
C ASP A 151 14.58 5.73 17.69
N ALA A 152 15.25 5.18 18.70
CA ALA A 152 15.40 3.74 18.85
C ALA A 152 14.06 3.00 19.04
N THR A 153 13.07 3.64 19.67
CA THR A 153 11.73 3.08 19.83
C THR A 153 10.94 3.16 18.52
N LEU A 154 10.99 4.29 17.83
CA LEU A 154 10.36 4.46 16.52
C LEU A 154 10.93 3.46 15.53
N ARG A 155 12.27 3.39 15.41
CA ARG A 155 12.97 2.46 14.53
C ARG A 155 12.53 1.02 14.77
N ARG A 156 12.58 0.53 16.02
CA ARG A 156 12.20 -0.86 16.34
C ARG A 156 10.75 -1.17 16.00
N ARG A 157 9.82 -0.23 16.22
CA ARG A 157 8.41 -0.43 15.89
C ARG A 157 8.18 -0.45 14.39
N VAL A 158 8.88 0.41 13.64
CA VAL A 158 8.85 0.40 12.18
C VAL A 158 9.43 -0.91 11.64
N GLN A 159 10.60 -1.32 12.12
CA GLN A 159 11.21 -2.60 11.72
C GLN A 159 10.27 -3.77 11.99
N ALA A 160 9.62 -3.80 13.15
CA ALA A 160 8.63 -4.84 13.47
C ALA A 160 7.45 -4.85 12.48
N LEU A 161 6.90 -3.69 12.13
CA LEU A 161 5.80 -3.59 11.17
C LEU A 161 6.24 -3.97 9.75
N VAL A 162 7.41 -3.51 9.31
CA VAL A 162 7.92 -3.73 7.96
C VAL A 162 8.29 -5.20 7.74
N LEU A 163 8.95 -5.84 8.71
CA LEU A 163 9.43 -7.22 8.57
C LEU A 163 8.38 -8.28 8.93
N ALA A 164 7.29 -7.90 9.62
CA ALA A 164 6.26 -8.84 10.05
C ALA A 164 5.67 -9.72 8.92
N PRO A 165 5.33 -9.19 7.74
CA PRO A 165 4.77 -10.03 6.66
C PRO A 165 5.73 -11.11 6.17
N LEU A 166 7.04 -10.83 6.14
CA LEU A 166 8.05 -11.83 5.77
C LEU A 166 8.13 -13.00 6.77
N LEU A 167 7.59 -12.81 7.97
CA LEU A 167 7.45 -13.84 9.01
C LEU A 167 6.07 -14.50 9.02
N GLY A 168 5.26 -14.26 7.99
CA GLY A 168 3.88 -14.74 7.92
C GLY A 168 2.88 -14.00 8.83
N ILE A 169 3.30 -12.88 9.43
CA ILE A 169 2.45 -12.04 10.28
C ILE A 169 1.81 -10.95 9.42
N GLU A 170 0.77 -11.31 8.70
CA GLU A 170 0.11 -10.38 7.78
C GLU A 170 -0.76 -9.35 8.52
N ARG A 171 -1.41 -9.76 9.63
CA ARG A 171 -2.36 -8.95 10.40
C ARG A 171 -1.81 -8.61 11.77
N LEU A 172 -2.09 -7.41 12.25
CA LEU A 172 -1.65 -7.01 13.59
C LEU A 172 -2.17 -7.95 14.69
N SER A 173 -3.37 -8.53 14.54
CA SER A 173 -3.91 -9.50 15.51
C SER A 173 -3.10 -10.80 15.57
N ALA A 174 -2.35 -11.14 14.55
CA ALA A 174 -1.52 -12.33 14.52
C ALA A 174 -0.30 -12.24 15.47
N PHE A 175 0.09 -11.02 15.87
CA PHE A 175 1.17 -10.84 16.87
C PHE A 175 0.88 -11.49 18.22
N ASP A 176 -0.40 -11.69 18.58
CA ASP A 176 -0.77 -12.32 19.84
C ASP A 176 -1.00 -13.84 19.72
N THR A 177 -1.20 -14.33 18.51
CA THR A 177 -1.62 -15.71 18.23
C THR A 177 -0.58 -16.58 17.57
N GLN A 178 0.43 -15.98 16.96
CA GLN A 178 1.50 -16.68 16.26
C GLN A 178 2.83 -16.56 17.01
N GLU A 179 3.60 -17.64 17.05
CA GLU A 179 5.01 -17.57 17.48
C GLU A 179 5.82 -16.88 16.38
N HIS A 180 6.58 -15.87 16.75
CA HIS A 180 7.40 -15.12 15.79
C HIS A 180 8.76 -14.72 16.41
N PRO A 181 9.81 -14.65 15.60
CA PRO A 181 11.16 -14.31 16.06
C PRO A 181 11.43 -12.81 16.16
N LEU A 182 10.44 -11.93 16.10
CA LEU A 182 10.62 -10.47 16.10
C LEU A 182 11.42 -9.96 17.30
N GLU A 183 11.24 -10.57 18.47
CA GLU A 183 12.03 -10.19 19.67
C GLU A 183 13.53 -10.43 19.44
N THR A 184 13.88 -11.54 18.81
CA THR A 184 15.28 -11.86 18.46
C THR A 184 15.78 -10.99 17.30
N LEU A 185 14.88 -10.69 16.36
CA LEU A 185 15.23 -9.97 15.13
C LEU A 185 15.49 -8.48 15.37
N VAL A 186 14.56 -7.78 16.04
CA VAL A 186 14.59 -6.32 16.22
C VAL A 186 14.66 -5.87 17.68
N GLY A 187 14.57 -6.80 18.62
CA GLY A 187 14.54 -6.55 20.07
C GLY A 187 13.19 -5.99 20.56
N GLY A 188 12.82 -6.35 21.79
CA GLY A 188 11.57 -5.93 22.41
C GLY A 188 10.41 -6.90 22.17
N SER A 189 9.38 -6.81 22.99
CA SER A 189 8.18 -7.63 22.86
C SER A 189 7.09 -6.88 22.11
N TYR A 190 6.49 -7.53 21.14
CA TYR A 190 5.45 -6.97 20.27
C TYR A 190 4.14 -7.70 20.51
N GLN A 191 3.09 -6.91 20.75
CA GLN A 191 1.72 -7.38 20.95
C GLN A 191 0.79 -6.57 20.06
N TYR A 192 -0.32 -7.15 19.69
CA TYR A 192 -1.36 -6.48 18.91
C TYR A 192 -1.74 -5.11 19.49
N THR A 193 -1.99 -5.02 20.80
CA THR A 193 -2.38 -3.77 21.45
C THR A 193 -1.34 -2.67 21.31
N THR A 194 -0.05 -3.00 21.46
CA THR A 194 1.05 -2.04 21.34
C THR A 194 1.19 -1.49 19.92
N LEU A 195 1.15 -2.38 18.92
CA LEU A 195 1.30 -1.97 17.51
C LEU A 195 0.03 -1.31 16.98
N SER A 196 -1.15 -1.74 17.42
CA SER A 196 -2.43 -1.09 17.07
C SER A 196 -2.52 0.32 17.64
N GLN A 197 -2.07 0.53 18.90
CA GLN A 197 -1.97 1.87 19.49
C GLN A 197 -0.95 2.73 18.74
N PHE A 198 0.20 2.17 18.42
CA PHE A 198 1.22 2.88 17.63
C PHE A 198 0.67 3.32 16.27
N LEU A 199 0.01 2.43 15.53
CA LEU A 199 -0.63 2.77 14.26
C LEU A 199 -1.72 3.85 14.42
N GLY A 200 -2.53 3.78 15.50
CA GLY A 200 -3.52 4.82 15.82
C GLY A 200 -2.88 6.18 16.15
N GLN A 201 -1.70 6.19 16.75
CA GLN A 201 -0.94 7.42 17.01
C GLN A 201 -0.34 7.99 15.71
N LEU A 202 0.17 7.13 14.82
CA LEU A 202 0.65 7.54 13.51
C LEU A 202 -0.47 8.13 12.64
N GLU A 203 -1.68 7.55 12.71
CA GLU A 203 -2.86 8.11 12.06
C GLU A 203 -3.19 9.51 12.59
N ARG A 204 -3.11 9.71 13.92
CA ARG A 204 -3.43 10.98 14.56
C ARG A 204 -2.50 12.11 14.13
N VAL A 205 -1.22 11.82 13.95
CA VAL A 205 -0.23 12.78 13.44
C VAL A 205 -0.18 12.84 11.91
N GLU A 206 -1.11 12.20 11.22
CA GLU A 206 -1.18 12.14 9.75
C GLU A 206 0.15 11.72 9.09
N ALA A 207 0.83 10.76 9.71
CA ALA A 207 2.16 10.33 9.30
C ALA A 207 2.24 9.86 7.83
N GLY A 208 1.11 9.47 7.22
CA GLY A 208 1.07 9.02 5.82
C GLY A 208 1.67 10.04 4.85
N ALA A 209 1.32 11.32 4.98
CA ALA A 209 1.83 12.39 4.14
C ALA A 209 3.36 12.58 4.29
N SER A 210 3.87 12.50 5.52
CA SER A 210 5.32 12.61 5.81
C SER A 210 6.11 11.36 5.42
N LEU A 211 5.45 10.20 5.28
CA LEU A 211 6.08 8.95 4.90
C LEU A 211 6.09 8.71 3.38
N LEU A 212 5.15 9.31 2.64
CA LEU A 212 5.10 9.15 1.17
C LEU A 212 6.43 9.50 0.47
N PRO A 213 7.15 10.58 0.84
CA PRO A 213 8.41 10.92 0.20
C PRO A 213 9.49 9.84 0.27
N ILE A 214 9.43 8.91 1.24
CA ILE A 214 10.41 7.81 1.32
C ILE A 214 10.28 6.80 0.17
N LEU A 215 9.13 6.75 -0.50
CA LEU A 215 8.91 5.90 -1.66
C LEU A 215 9.44 6.52 -2.95
N LEU A 216 9.65 7.83 -2.96
CA LEU A 216 10.09 8.53 -4.16
C LEU A 216 11.52 8.16 -4.50
N PRO A 217 11.83 7.82 -5.75
CA PRO A 217 13.20 7.61 -6.18
C PRO A 217 14.02 8.89 -5.99
N VAL A 218 15.27 8.74 -5.56
CA VAL A 218 16.20 9.88 -5.34
C VAL A 218 16.46 10.66 -6.64
N GLN A 219 16.31 9.97 -7.78
CA GLN A 219 16.34 10.57 -9.11
C GLN A 219 15.09 10.09 -9.82
N GLY A 220 14.16 10.99 -10.05
CA GLY A 220 12.88 10.68 -10.73
C GLY A 220 13.11 10.00 -12.07
N GLY A 221 12.56 8.80 -12.25
CA GLY A 221 12.47 8.14 -13.54
C GLY A 221 11.63 8.99 -14.50
N LYS A 222 11.94 8.90 -15.78
CA LYS A 222 11.15 9.61 -16.80
C LYS A 222 9.77 9.01 -17.00
N LEU A 223 9.60 7.75 -16.60
CA LEU A 223 8.44 6.91 -16.88
C LEU A 223 7.87 6.32 -15.59
N VAL A 224 6.56 6.39 -15.44
CA VAL A 224 5.84 5.87 -14.28
C VAL A 224 4.70 4.97 -14.72
N TYR A 225 4.67 3.76 -14.19
CA TYR A 225 3.59 2.79 -14.36
C TYR A 225 2.55 2.98 -13.26
N VAL A 226 1.27 3.08 -13.61
CA VAL A 226 0.18 3.30 -12.66
C VAL A 226 -0.88 2.22 -12.81
N ASP A 227 -1.28 1.62 -11.69
CA ASP A 227 -2.36 0.64 -11.67
C ASP A 227 -3.20 0.73 -10.40
N GLY A 228 -4.44 0.26 -10.49
CA GLY A 228 -5.40 0.24 -9.41
C GLY A 228 -5.57 -1.17 -8.83
N HIS A 229 -5.42 -1.30 -7.51
CA HIS A 229 -5.66 -2.53 -6.79
C HIS A 229 -6.87 -2.42 -5.87
N MET A 230 -7.84 -3.34 -6.03
CA MET A 230 -9.08 -3.33 -5.26
C MET A 230 -8.98 -4.23 -4.03
N ILE A 231 -9.05 -3.64 -2.85
CA ILE A 231 -9.03 -4.35 -1.57
C ILE A 231 -10.46 -4.50 -1.06
N ALA A 232 -10.95 -5.74 -1.00
CA ALA A 232 -12.29 -6.05 -0.51
C ALA A 232 -12.36 -6.05 1.01
N TYR A 233 -13.46 -5.60 1.61
CA TYR A 233 -13.70 -5.77 3.03
C TYR A 233 -15.17 -6.04 3.36
N TRP A 234 -15.39 -6.61 4.54
CA TRP A 234 -16.70 -6.96 5.05
C TRP A 234 -17.13 -5.94 6.11
N SER A 235 -18.30 -5.36 5.94
CA SER A 235 -18.89 -4.43 6.90
C SER A 235 -20.35 -4.74 7.14
N ARG A 236 -20.79 -4.54 8.39
CA ARG A 236 -22.22 -4.55 8.74
C ARG A 236 -22.88 -3.19 8.52
N GLN A 237 -22.08 -2.14 8.38
CA GLN A 237 -22.57 -0.79 8.10
C GLN A 237 -22.90 -0.65 6.59
N PRO A 238 -23.88 0.17 6.23
CA PRO A 238 -24.17 0.53 4.84
C PRO A 238 -23.02 1.37 4.28
N MET A 239 -22.13 0.73 3.50
CA MET A 239 -20.98 1.38 2.88
C MET A 239 -21.16 1.51 1.39
N HIS A 240 -20.43 2.45 0.77
CA HIS A 240 -20.32 2.50 -0.67
C HIS A 240 -19.69 1.21 -1.20
N LYS A 241 -20.17 0.74 -2.35
CA LYS A 241 -19.78 -0.53 -2.96
C LYS A 241 -19.30 -0.29 -4.38
N GLY A 242 -18.26 -1.00 -4.77
CA GLY A 242 -17.75 -1.03 -6.14
C GLY A 242 -17.55 -2.45 -6.64
N LYS A 243 -17.23 -2.60 -7.91
CA LYS A 243 -16.92 -3.89 -8.52
C LYS A 243 -15.52 -4.32 -8.10
N ILE A 244 -15.43 -5.35 -7.27
CA ILE A 244 -14.16 -5.98 -6.90
C ILE A 244 -13.88 -7.10 -7.91
N THR A 245 -13.03 -6.81 -8.89
CA THR A 245 -12.77 -7.70 -10.03
C THR A 245 -12.30 -9.08 -9.60
N MET A 246 -11.35 -9.17 -8.67
CA MET A 246 -10.83 -10.43 -8.14
C MET A 246 -11.90 -11.29 -7.44
N ARG A 247 -13.03 -10.70 -7.03
CA ARG A 247 -14.15 -11.41 -6.37
C ARG A 247 -15.36 -11.58 -7.29
N GLY A 248 -15.34 -10.98 -8.47
CA GLY A 248 -16.47 -11.01 -9.41
C GLY A 248 -17.77 -10.40 -8.88
N ARG A 249 -17.72 -9.53 -7.85
CA ARG A 249 -18.94 -9.01 -7.18
C ARG A 249 -18.81 -7.54 -6.82
N ILE A 250 -19.99 -6.92 -6.65
CA ILE A 250 -20.12 -5.56 -6.11
C ILE A 250 -20.16 -5.66 -4.58
N MET A 251 -19.17 -5.11 -3.90
CA MET A 251 -19.08 -5.15 -2.43
C MET A 251 -18.32 -3.95 -1.89
N ALA A 252 -18.32 -3.78 -0.57
CA ALA A 252 -17.52 -2.78 0.09
C ALA A 252 -16.02 -3.07 -0.13
N GLY A 253 -15.24 -2.02 -0.28
CA GLY A 253 -13.82 -2.12 -0.55
C GLY A 253 -13.14 -0.76 -0.56
N SER A 254 -11.90 -0.75 -0.99
CA SER A 254 -11.12 0.45 -1.31
C SER A 254 -10.31 0.20 -2.57
N GLN A 255 -10.02 1.24 -3.31
CA GLN A 255 -9.13 1.20 -4.45
C GLN A 255 -7.81 1.86 -4.07
N ALA A 256 -6.74 1.08 -3.98
CA ALA A 256 -5.38 1.58 -3.92
C ALA A 256 -4.90 1.86 -5.34
N VAL A 257 -4.48 3.08 -5.63
CA VAL A 257 -3.78 3.42 -6.87
C VAL A 257 -2.31 3.53 -6.52
N ILE A 258 -1.48 2.71 -7.15
CA ILE A 258 -0.06 2.57 -6.84
C ILE A 258 0.73 2.82 -8.11
N SER A 259 1.83 3.54 -7.98
CA SER A 259 2.76 3.76 -9.07
C SER A 259 4.15 3.20 -8.78
N HIS A 260 4.79 2.75 -9.86
CA HIS A 260 6.16 2.25 -9.88
C HIS A 260 6.94 2.99 -10.96
N ASP A 261 8.21 3.25 -10.73
CA ASP A 261 9.10 3.76 -11.76
C ASP A 261 9.54 2.67 -12.75
N GLU A 262 10.34 3.03 -13.73
CA GLU A 262 10.87 2.13 -14.75
C GLU A 262 11.80 1.03 -14.19
N THR A 263 12.34 1.21 -12.99
CA THR A 263 13.13 0.19 -12.28
C THR A 263 12.25 -0.77 -11.47
N GLY A 264 10.95 -0.47 -11.37
CA GLY A 264 9.96 -1.21 -10.59
C GLY A 264 9.95 -0.87 -9.10
N GLN A 265 10.59 0.23 -8.70
CA GLN A 265 10.44 0.76 -7.35
C GLN A 265 9.07 1.43 -7.21
N ALA A 266 8.38 1.17 -6.11
CA ALA A 266 7.15 1.86 -5.78
C ALA A 266 7.46 3.31 -5.42
N VAL A 267 6.73 4.25 -6.04
CA VAL A 267 6.98 5.70 -5.88
C VAL A 267 5.85 6.45 -5.19
N PHE A 268 4.61 5.99 -5.32
CA PHE A 268 3.48 6.70 -4.75
C PHE A 268 2.26 5.79 -4.53
N VAL A 269 1.39 6.16 -3.59
CA VAL A 269 0.09 5.52 -3.37
C VAL A 269 -0.96 6.52 -2.95
N ALA A 270 -2.17 6.36 -3.49
CA ALA A 270 -3.37 7.03 -2.99
C ALA A 270 -4.54 6.05 -2.89
N TYR A 271 -5.48 6.34 -2.00
CA TYR A 271 -6.67 5.54 -1.79
C TYR A 271 -7.92 6.27 -2.26
N TYR A 272 -8.80 5.52 -2.90
CA TYR A 272 -10.09 6.01 -3.40
C TYR A 272 -11.24 5.09 -2.95
N PRO A 273 -12.46 5.63 -2.86
CA PRO A 273 -13.66 4.82 -2.64
C PRO A 273 -13.85 3.80 -3.77
N PRO A 274 -14.45 2.64 -3.47
CA PRO A 274 -14.55 1.52 -4.42
C PRO A 274 -15.51 1.79 -5.60
N ASP A 275 -16.37 2.79 -5.48
CA ASP A 275 -17.34 3.22 -6.49
C ASP A 275 -16.83 4.35 -7.39
N LEU A 276 -15.64 4.87 -7.14
CA LEU A 276 -14.98 5.84 -8.01
C LEU A 276 -14.30 5.09 -9.16
N HIS A 277 -14.63 5.43 -10.39
CA HIS A 277 -13.94 4.88 -11.55
C HIS A 277 -12.54 5.49 -11.67
N LEU A 278 -11.52 4.67 -11.96
CA LEU A 278 -10.12 5.11 -12.01
C LEU A 278 -9.93 6.32 -12.95
N SER A 279 -10.62 6.36 -14.09
CA SER A 279 -10.56 7.48 -15.03
C SER A 279 -10.96 8.84 -14.46
N GLN A 280 -11.70 8.87 -13.33
CA GLN A 280 -12.09 10.12 -12.67
C GLN A 280 -11.04 10.66 -11.70
N ALA A 281 -10.17 9.80 -11.20
CA ALA A 281 -9.15 10.15 -10.22
C ALA A 281 -7.73 10.22 -10.80
N ILE A 282 -7.52 9.58 -11.96
CA ILE A 282 -6.18 9.28 -12.45
C ILE A 282 -5.38 10.53 -12.80
N LEU A 283 -6.01 11.57 -13.36
CA LEU A 283 -5.30 12.80 -13.71
C LEU A 283 -4.76 13.47 -12.44
N ALA A 284 -5.61 13.73 -11.46
CA ALA A 284 -5.19 14.35 -10.18
C ALA A 284 -4.15 13.50 -9.45
N TYR A 285 -4.23 12.18 -9.57
CA TYR A 285 -3.21 11.28 -9.04
C TYR A 285 -1.87 11.47 -9.76
N CYS A 286 -1.86 11.48 -11.09
CA CYS A 286 -0.65 11.66 -11.90
C CYS A 286 -0.02 13.05 -11.71
N GLU A 287 -0.83 14.09 -11.52
CA GLU A 287 -0.34 15.44 -11.17
C GLU A 287 0.40 15.46 -9.82
N GLN A 288 -0.13 14.75 -8.81
CA GLN A 288 0.56 14.60 -7.51
C GLN A 288 1.88 13.85 -7.66
N VAL A 289 1.88 12.75 -8.41
CA VAL A 289 3.10 11.96 -8.68
C VAL A 289 4.12 12.81 -9.45
N ALA A 290 3.69 13.52 -10.48
CA ALA A 290 4.55 14.38 -11.29
C ALA A 290 5.20 15.49 -10.45
N THR A 291 4.42 16.11 -9.56
CA THR A 291 4.92 17.13 -8.64
C THR A 291 5.94 16.58 -7.65
N ALA A 292 5.68 15.37 -7.13
CA ALA A 292 6.52 14.75 -6.10
C ALA A 292 7.78 14.10 -6.69
N ALA A 293 7.66 13.39 -7.82
CA ALA A 293 8.74 12.59 -8.41
C ALA A 293 9.41 13.24 -9.65
N GLY A 294 8.90 14.37 -10.15
CA GLY A 294 9.40 15.03 -11.34
C GLY A 294 9.14 14.27 -12.64
N SER A 295 8.27 13.26 -12.62
CA SER A 295 7.96 12.41 -13.78
C SER A 295 6.82 12.99 -14.60
N ALA A 296 6.91 12.90 -15.93
CA ALA A 296 5.92 13.47 -16.83
C ALA A 296 5.24 12.45 -17.77
N LEU A 297 5.72 11.20 -17.84
CA LEU A 297 5.17 10.14 -18.68
C LEU A 297 4.58 9.02 -17.83
N PHE A 298 3.32 8.68 -18.08
CA PHE A 298 2.58 7.66 -17.34
C PHE A 298 2.10 6.54 -18.27
N VAL A 299 2.29 5.31 -17.86
CA VAL A 299 1.77 4.11 -18.51
C VAL A 299 0.65 3.55 -17.66
N ILE A 300 -0.55 3.45 -18.25
CA ILE A 300 -1.77 3.07 -17.52
C ILE A 300 -2.49 1.97 -18.30
N ASP A 301 -3.20 1.10 -17.58
CA ASP A 301 -3.99 0.05 -18.20
C ASP A 301 -5.15 0.63 -19.05
N ARG A 302 -5.61 -0.15 -20.01
CA ARG A 302 -6.70 0.17 -20.96
C ARG A 302 -8.05 0.55 -20.33
N ALA A 303 -8.18 0.45 -19.00
CA ALA A 303 -9.34 0.98 -18.27
C ALA A 303 -9.51 2.51 -18.37
N VAL A 304 -8.45 3.22 -18.80
CA VAL A 304 -8.39 4.68 -18.88
C VAL A 304 -8.20 5.09 -20.36
N LYS A 305 -9.29 5.32 -21.08
CA LYS A 305 -9.25 5.42 -22.54
C LYS A 305 -10.05 6.56 -23.19
N SER A 306 -10.60 7.48 -22.39
CA SER A 306 -11.45 8.53 -22.95
C SER A 306 -10.62 9.64 -23.62
N LYS A 307 -11.12 10.12 -24.78
CA LYS A 307 -10.56 11.27 -25.49
C LYS A 307 -10.48 12.53 -24.58
N ALA A 308 -11.52 12.77 -23.77
CA ALA A 308 -11.53 13.90 -22.85
C ALA A 308 -10.40 13.81 -21.82
N LEU A 309 -10.07 12.60 -21.36
CA LEU A 309 -8.97 12.39 -20.45
C LEU A 309 -7.61 12.60 -21.14
N ALA A 310 -7.44 12.11 -22.37
CA ALA A 310 -6.23 12.37 -23.15
C ALA A 310 -5.98 13.88 -23.31
N GLN A 311 -7.04 14.65 -23.62
CA GLN A 311 -6.95 16.11 -23.69
C GLN A 311 -6.56 16.72 -22.34
N ALA A 312 -7.17 16.28 -21.24
CA ALA A 312 -6.86 16.80 -19.91
C ALA A 312 -5.41 16.51 -19.48
N PHE A 313 -4.85 15.34 -19.85
CA PHE A 313 -3.43 15.05 -19.64
C PHE A 313 -2.52 15.97 -20.45
N ASP A 314 -2.87 16.24 -21.72
CA ASP A 314 -2.13 17.14 -22.59
C ASP A 314 -2.17 18.57 -22.05
N ASP A 315 -3.34 19.06 -21.66
CA ASP A 315 -3.54 20.38 -21.04
C ASP A 315 -2.70 20.55 -19.76
N SER A 316 -2.50 19.47 -18.99
CA SER A 316 -1.64 19.43 -17.80
C SER A 316 -0.15 19.24 -18.13
N GLY A 317 0.23 19.11 -19.41
CA GLY A 317 1.60 18.86 -19.84
C GLY A 317 2.14 17.47 -19.47
N LEU A 318 1.24 16.51 -19.19
CA LEU A 318 1.56 15.14 -18.81
C LEU A 318 1.41 14.18 -20.00
N GLY A 319 2.30 13.19 -20.08
CA GLY A 319 2.21 12.11 -21.05
C GLY A 319 1.41 10.93 -20.51
N LEU A 320 0.51 10.40 -21.34
CA LEU A 320 -0.27 9.20 -21.06
C LEU A 320 -0.12 8.20 -22.19
N LEU A 321 0.44 7.02 -21.89
CA LEU A 321 0.51 5.87 -22.80
C LEU A 321 -0.47 4.79 -22.36
N CYS A 322 -1.30 4.33 -23.27
CA CYS A 322 -2.32 3.31 -23.03
C CYS A 322 -2.51 2.43 -24.26
N MET A 323 -3.31 1.36 -24.14
CA MET A 323 -3.69 0.48 -25.26
C MET A 323 -5.19 0.54 -25.49
N LEU A 324 -5.64 0.47 -26.76
CA LEU A 324 -7.06 0.32 -27.10
C LEU A 324 -7.53 -1.12 -26.90
N ASP A 325 -8.81 -1.27 -26.54
CA ASP A 325 -9.46 -2.57 -26.58
C ASP A 325 -9.78 -2.98 -28.03
N ASP A 326 -9.79 -4.28 -28.27
CA ASP A 326 -10.03 -4.89 -29.58
C ASP A 326 -11.37 -4.52 -30.22
N ASN A 327 -12.37 -4.19 -29.41
CA ASN A 327 -13.69 -3.78 -29.87
C ASN A 327 -13.77 -2.28 -30.25
N GLU A 328 -12.70 -1.54 -30.07
CA GLU A 328 -12.64 -0.10 -30.37
C GLU A 328 -12.04 0.20 -31.75
N HIS A 329 -11.44 -0.80 -32.42
CA HIS A 329 -10.81 -0.65 -33.73
C HIS A 329 -10.97 -1.89 -34.62
N HIS A 330 -10.77 -1.71 -35.92
CA HIS A 330 -10.73 -2.78 -36.94
C HIS A 330 -9.30 -2.91 -37.53
N GLY A 331 -8.30 -2.97 -36.66
CA GLY A 331 -6.90 -2.99 -37.07
C GLY A 331 -6.52 -1.74 -37.85
N LEU A 332 -5.60 -1.88 -38.82
CA LEU A 332 -5.10 -0.80 -39.67
C LEU A 332 -6.19 -0.01 -40.42
N GLN A 333 -7.31 -0.65 -40.75
CA GLN A 333 -8.43 0.00 -41.47
C GLN A 333 -9.03 1.19 -40.70
N SER A 334 -8.85 1.24 -39.38
CA SER A 334 -9.33 2.33 -38.54
C SER A 334 -8.43 3.57 -38.53
N PHE A 335 -7.28 3.53 -39.20
CA PHE A 335 -6.25 4.58 -39.13
C PHE A 335 -5.77 5.04 -40.49
N GLU A 336 -5.37 6.31 -40.58
CA GLU A 336 -4.54 6.85 -41.68
C GLU A 336 -3.06 6.68 -41.29
N ALA A 337 -2.61 5.43 -41.29
CA ALA A 337 -1.31 5.06 -40.75
C ALA A 337 -0.28 4.83 -41.83
N THR A 338 0.95 5.29 -41.61
CA THR A 338 2.13 5.02 -42.43
C THR A 338 3.03 4.01 -41.71
N GLU A 339 3.64 3.11 -42.50
CA GLU A 339 4.62 2.17 -41.94
C GLU A 339 5.87 2.94 -41.51
N VAL A 340 6.30 2.66 -40.27
CA VAL A 340 7.48 3.28 -39.65
C VAL A 340 8.66 2.34 -39.71
N GLU A 341 8.42 1.04 -39.44
CA GLU A 341 9.48 0.04 -39.33
C GLU A 341 8.91 -1.38 -39.54
N THR A 342 9.73 -2.27 -40.10
CA THR A 342 9.50 -3.72 -40.06
C THR A 342 10.61 -4.37 -39.26
N LEU A 343 10.24 -5.10 -38.20
CA LEU A 343 11.17 -5.79 -37.32
C LEU A 343 11.66 -7.11 -37.94
N ASP A 344 12.75 -7.67 -37.37
CA ASP A 344 13.38 -8.90 -37.88
C ASP A 344 12.45 -10.13 -37.88
N ASP A 345 11.45 -10.17 -37.00
CA ASP A 345 10.44 -11.23 -36.93
C ASP A 345 9.27 -11.04 -37.92
N GLY A 346 9.34 -10.02 -38.75
CA GLY A 346 8.31 -9.67 -39.72
C GLY A 346 7.14 -8.86 -39.14
N THR A 347 7.20 -8.46 -37.87
CA THR A 347 6.24 -7.53 -37.26
C THR A 347 6.36 -6.16 -37.86
N ARG A 348 5.25 -5.57 -38.30
CA ARG A 348 5.22 -4.22 -38.90
C ARG A 348 4.66 -3.21 -37.90
N LEU A 349 5.31 -2.05 -37.83
CA LEU A 349 4.92 -0.92 -37.01
C LEU A 349 4.40 0.20 -37.87
N TYR A 350 3.26 0.73 -37.52
CA TYR A 350 2.63 1.85 -38.21
C TYR A 350 2.34 2.97 -37.25
N GLN A 351 2.33 4.22 -37.73
CA GLN A 351 1.95 5.39 -36.93
C GLN A 351 0.98 6.26 -37.72
N GLY A 352 -0.05 6.78 -37.07
CA GLY A 352 -1.01 7.69 -37.71
C GLY A 352 -2.28 7.94 -36.92
N PRO A 353 -3.09 8.93 -37.33
CA PRO A 353 -4.35 9.27 -36.68
C PRO A 353 -5.50 8.31 -37.04
N TRP A 354 -6.64 8.47 -36.35
CA TRP A 354 -7.90 7.81 -36.70
C TRP A 354 -8.34 8.16 -38.15
N LYS A 355 -9.02 7.21 -38.79
CA LYS A 355 -9.70 7.39 -40.07
C LYS A 355 -11.21 7.25 -39.95
N PRO A 356 -12.03 8.27 -40.27
CA PRO A 356 -11.64 9.65 -40.51
C PRO A 356 -11.10 10.35 -39.29
N VAL A 357 -10.25 11.34 -39.48
CA VAL A 357 -9.69 12.14 -38.38
C VAL A 357 -10.82 12.73 -37.54
N ARG A 358 -10.85 12.41 -36.26
CA ARG A 358 -11.89 12.85 -35.33
C ARG A 358 -11.55 14.25 -34.81
N LYS A 359 -12.43 15.22 -35.08
CA LYS A 359 -12.24 16.61 -34.65
C LYS A 359 -11.93 16.68 -33.12
N GLY A 360 -10.82 17.35 -32.78
CA GLY A 360 -10.37 17.54 -31.40
C GLY A 360 -9.92 16.23 -30.72
N ASP A 361 -9.46 15.23 -31.47
CA ASP A 361 -8.73 14.08 -30.94
C ASP A 361 -7.24 14.37 -31.05
N ASN A 362 -6.56 14.52 -29.90
CA ASN A 362 -5.13 14.79 -29.81
C ASN A 362 -4.30 13.51 -29.54
N ARG A 363 -4.93 12.34 -29.63
CA ARG A 363 -4.25 11.07 -29.42
C ARG A 363 -3.44 10.69 -30.66
N HIS A 364 -2.21 10.26 -30.45
CA HIS A 364 -1.34 9.64 -31.45
C HIS A 364 -1.42 8.13 -31.30
N PHE A 365 -1.31 7.39 -32.39
CA PHE A 365 -1.48 5.94 -32.38
C PHE A 365 -0.26 5.24 -33.01
N VAL A 366 0.17 4.18 -32.34
CA VAL A 366 1.14 3.21 -32.86
C VAL A 366 0.42 1.88 -33.00
N ILE A 367 0.40 1.35 -34.22
CA ILE A 367 -0.25 0.09 -34.57
C ILE A 367 0.83 -0.95 -34.79
N VAL A 368 0.73 -2.07 -34.12
CA VAL A 368 1.62 -3.21 -34.23
C VAL A 368 0.87 -4.32 -34.94
N GLU A 369 1.33 -4.70 -36.10
CA GLU A 369 0.81 -5.81 -36.92
C GLU A 369 1.83 -6.95 -36.88
N PRO A 370 1.68 -7.95 -35.99
CA PRO A 370 2.55 -9.11 -35.95
C PRO A 370 2.47 -9.90 -37.25
N SER A 371 3.52 -10.62 -37.62
CA SER A 371 3.56 -11.52 -38.77
C SER A 371 2.50 -12.64 -38.67
N ASP A 372 2.27 -13.11 -37.44
CA ASP A 372 1.13 -13.93 -37.10
C ASP A 372 0.54 -13.42 -35.78
N GLY A 373 -0.79 -13.26 -35.71
CA GLY A 373 -1.45 -12.82 -34.53
C GLY A 373 -2.35 -11.61 -34.72
N LYS A 374 -2.73 -11.00 -33.61
CA LYS A 374 -3.70 -9.93 -33.58
C LYS A 374 -3.03 -8.57 -33.56
N THR A 375 -3.55 -7.65 -34.38
CA THR A 375 -3.12 -6.25 -34.38
C THR A 375 -3.35 -5.62 -33.00
N LEU A 376 -2.33 -5.00 -32.43
CA LEU A 376 -2.37 -4.25 -31.19
C LEU A 376 -2.29 -2.75 -31.50
N VAL A 377 -3.06 -1.95 -30.78
CA VAL A 377 -3.08 -0.50 -30.99
C VAL A 377 -2.78 0.21 -29.66
N TYR A 378 -1.67 0.92 -29.67
CA TYR A 378 -1.26 1.78 -28.56
C TYR A 378 -1.63 3.22 -28.90
N TRP A 379 -1.99 3.99 -27.90
CA TRP A 379 -2.22 5.41 -28.05
C TRP A 379 -1.52 6.21 -26.95
N GLY A 380 -1.09 7.39 -27.30
CA GLY A 380 -0.42 8.31 -26.39
C GLY A 380 -0.83 9.75 -26.65
N THR A 381 -0.62 10.60 -25.65
CA THR A 381 -0.71 12.06 -25.80
C THR A 381 0.51 12.58 -26.56
N PRO A 382 0.49 13.82 -27.08
CA PRO A 382 1.64 14.43 -27.78
C PRO A 382 2.95 14.39 -26.98
N LYS A 383 2.86 14.46 -25.66
CA LYS A 383 4.02 14.36 -24.76
C LYS A 383 4.71 13.00 -24.84
N VAL A 384 3.95 11.92 -25.03
CA VAL A 384 4.52 10.56 -25.22
C VAL A 384 5.24 10.49 -26.56
N GLU A 385 4.64 10.99 -27.63
CA GLU A 385 5.25 11.03 -28.96
C GLU A 385 6.57 11.81 -28.97
N SER A 386 6.63 12.94 -28.23
CA SER A 386 7.87 13.72 -28.11
C SER A 386 8.94 13.08 -27.23
N GLY A 387 8.55 12.13 -26.36
CA GLY A 387 9.44 11.51 -25.37
C GLY A 387 9.88 10.08 -25.69
N LEU A 388 9.15 9.38 -26.57
CA LEU A 388 9.39 7.97 -26.91
C LEU A 388 9.25 7.75 -28.41
N GLU A 389 10.18 7.02 -29.01
CA GLU A 389 10.07 6.55 -30.40
C GLU A 389 8.92 5.52 -30.54
N ALA A 390 8.28 5.46 -31.71
CA ALA A 390 7.14 4.55 -31.93
C ALA A 390 7.43 3.09 -31.58
N ARG A 391 8.63 2.59 -31.88
CA ARG A 391 9.06 1.22 -31.52
C ARG A 391 9.12 0.94 -30.02
N GLN A 392 9.34 1.97 -29.21
CA GLN A 392 9.44 1.84 -27.76
C GLN A 392 8.07 1.71 -27.09
N TRP A 393 6.97 2.18 -27.73
CA TRP A 393 5.65 2.14 -27.11
C TRP A 393 5.18 0.71 -26.74
N PRO A 394 5.27 -0.28 -27.65
CA PRO A 394 4.95 -1.67 -27.31
C PRO A 394 5.82 -2.25 -26.19
N GLU A 395 7.11 -1.96 -26.21
CA GLU A 395 8.07 -2.45 -25.22
C GLU A 395 7.78 -1.87 -23.85
N VAL A 396 7.66 -0.55 -23.77
CA VAL A 396 7.32 0.19 -22.55
C VAL A 396 5.97 -0.30 -21.99
N TYR A 397 4.96 -0.47 -22.84
CA TYR A 397 3.66 -0.94 -22.35
C TYR A 397 3.70 -2.39 -21.83
N ARG A 398 4.45 -3.28 -22.48
CA ARG A 398 4.61 -4.68 -22.05
C ARG A 398 5.40 -4.79 -20.74
N ALA A 399 6.39 -3.93 -20.54
CA ALA A 399 7.17 -3.89 -19.31
C ALA A 399 6.28 -3.67 -18.06
N ARG A 400 5.07 -3.12 -18.23
CA ARG A 400 4.07 -2.99 -17.16
C ARG A 400 3.80 -4.32 -16.46
N THR A 401 3.73 -5.44 -17.19
CA THR A 401 3.49 -6.76 -16.61
C THR A 401 4.61 -7.17 -15.66
N GLU A 402 5.86 -6.98 -16.05
CA GLU A 402 7.01 -7.34 -15.21
C GLU A 402 7.17 -6.38 -14.03
N ILE A 403 7.00 -5.09 -14.29
CA ILE A 403 7.23 -4.03 -13.32
C ILE A 403 6.11 -3.97 -12.28
N GLN A 404 4.85 -3.96 -12.72
CA GLN A 404 3.68 -3.77 -11.85
C GLN A 404 3.02 -5.07 -11.41
N GLU A 405 2.63 -5.94 -12.35
CA GLU A 405 1.86 -7.14 -12.00
C GLU A 405 2.65 -8.09 -11.10
N ASN A 406 3.94 -8.27 -11.38
CA ASN A 406 4.81 -9.09 -10.54
C ASN A 406 5.09 -8.41 -9.19
N ALA A 407 5.20 -7.08 -9.12
CA ALA A 407 5.29 -6.35 -7.86
C ALA A 407 4.01 -6.51 -7.03
N PHE A 408 2.82 -6.38 -7.64
CA PHE A 408 1.55 -6.62 -6.93
C PHE A 408 1.45 -8.05 -6.39
N LYS A 409 1.83 -9.06 -7.17
CA LYS A 409 1.85 -10.46 -6.70
C LYS A 409 2.74 -10.62 -5.46
N ARG A 410 3.97 -10.11 -5.50
CA ARG A 410 4.88 -10.17 -4.34
C ARG A 410 4.37 -9.39 -3.14
N MET A 411 3.80 -8.20 -3.35
CA MET A 411 3.25 -7.39 -2.27
C MET A 411 2.01 -8.05 -1.63
N ILE A 412 1.22 -8.80 -2.37
CA ILE A 412 0.11 -9.59 -1.83
C ILE A 412 0.66 -10.78 -1.04
N GLU A 413 1.59 -11.52 -1.63
CA GLU A 413 2.12 -12.78 -1.07
C GLU A 413 3.04 -12.54 0.15
N HIS A 414 3.93 -11.55 0.07
CA HIS A 414 4.96 -11.30 1.08
C HIS A 414 4.83 -9.97 1.81
N GLY A 415 4.03 -9.04 1.30
CA GLY A 415 3.88 -7.68 1.84
C GLY A 415 2.56 -7.42 2.55
N ALA A 416 1.61 -8.35 2.49
CA ALA A 416 0.28 -8.20 3.05
C ALA A 416 -0.51 -6.99 2.49
N LEU A 417 -0.43 -6.75 1.17
CA LEU A 417 -1.12 -5.63 0.51
C LEU A 417 -2.64 -5.73 0.63
N ASP A 418 -3.21 -6.95 0.55
CA ASP A 418 -4.66 -7.21 0.63
C ASP A 418 -5.23 -7.08 2.04
N ILE A 419 -4.40 -6.81 3.04
CA ILE A 419 -4.85 -6.76 4.42
C ILE A 419 -5.43 -5.39 4.76
N ASN A 420 -6.64 -5.41 5.28
CA ASN A 420 -7.32 -4.21 5.74
C ASN A 420 -6.75 -3.70 7.06
N ALA A 421 -6.29 -2.47 7.09
CA ALA A 421 -5.87 -1.75 8.28
C ALA A 421 -6.86 -0.66 8.65
N GLY A 422 -7.09 -0.49 9.95
CA GLY A 422 -8.06 0.47 10.47
C GLY A 422 -9.52 0.02 10.32
N ARG A 423 -10.40 0.59 11.15
CA ARG A 423 -11.85 0.29 11.14
C ARG A 423 -12.71 1.55 11.15
N LYS A 424 -12.09 2.72 11.20
CA LYS A 424 -12.80 3.99 11.20
C LYS A 424 -13.50 4.22 9.87
N THR A 425 -14.65 4.87 9.94
CA THR A 425 -15.47 5.20 8.79
C THR A 425 -15.85 6.68 8.83
N ILE A 426 -16.01 7.26 7.65
CA ILE A 426 -16.49 8.61 7.45
C ILE A 426 -17.86 8.50 6.81
N VAL A 427 -18.88 9.08 7.43
CA VAL A 427 -20.26 9.06 6.90
C VAL A 427 -20.46 10.27 6.02
N GLY A 428 -20.98 10.05 4.82
CA GLY A 428 -21.28 11.07 3.84
C GLY A 428 -22.54 10.76 3.03
N PRO A 429 -22.90 11.61 2.06
CA PRO A 429 -24.05 11.38 1.17
C PRO A 429 -23.89 10.07 0.39
N ASP A 430 -25.01 9.39 0.11
CA ASP A 430 -25.00 8.21 -0.76
C ASP A 430 -24.73 8.62 -2.21
N ARG A 431 -23.51 8.44 -2.67
CA ARG A 431 -23.07 8.76 -4.05
C ARG A 431 -23.82 7.96 -5.12
N HIS A 432 -24.32 6.76 -4.80
CA HIS A 432 -25.12 5.99 -5.74
C HIS A 432 -26.49 6.67 -5.97
N GLN A 433 -27.13 7.15 -4.88
CA GLN A 433 -28.35 7.93 -4.98
C GLN A 433 -28.09 9.22 -5.75
N GLN A 434 -27.06 10.00 -5.40
CA GLN A 434 -26.70 11.24 -6.09
C GLN A 434 -26.47 11.03 -7.60
N ARG A 435 -25.78 9.95 -8.00
CA ARG A 435 -25.56 9.63 -9.42
C ARG A 435 -26.87 9.24 -10.12
N ALA A 436 -27.75 8.50 -9.44
CA ALA A 436 -29.05 8.15 -9.98
C ALA A 436 -29.92 9.41 -10.18
N GLU A 437 -29.97 10.30 -9.19
CA GLU A 437 -30.67 11.58 -9.27
C GLU A 437 -30.10 12.47 -10.39
N ALA A 438 -28.77 12.62 -10.47
CA ALA A 438 -28.12 13.38 -11.53
C ALA A 438 -28.44 12.82 -12.92
N LYS A 439 -28.44 11.48 -13.08
CA LYS A 439 -28.79 10.83 -14.34
C LYS A 439 -30.24 11.12 -14.74
N VAL A 440 -31.19 11.02 -13.81
CA VAL A 440 -32.59 11.32 -14.05
C VAL A 440 -32.76 12.79 -14.44
N ARG A 441 -32.12 13.71 -13.71
CA ARG A 441 -32.17 15.16 -14.02
C ARG A 441 -31.62 15.46 -15.42
N THR A 442 -30.45 14.91 -15.79
CA THR A 442 -29.89 15.09 -17.14
C THR A 442 -30.79 14.51 -18.21
N SER A 443 -31.43 13.36 -17.94
CA SER A 443 -32.36 12.74 -18.88
C SER A 443 -33.64 13.56 -19.03
N LEU A 444 -34.14 14.16 -17.94
CA LEU A 444 -35.28 15.06 -17.93
C LEU A 444 -34.98 16.34 -18.72
N GLU A 445 -33.88 17.01 -18.47
CA GLU A 445 -33.45 18.20 -19.23
C GLU A 445 -33.34 17.92 -20.74
N ALA A 446 -32.78 16.75 -21.10
CA ALA A 446 -32.70 16.30 -22.48
C ALA A 446 -34.08 16.02 -23.09
N ALA A 447 -35.04 15.47 -22.33
CA ALA A 447 -36.42 15.24 -22.77
C ALA A 447 -37.14 16.57 -22.97
N GLN A 448 -37.04 17.50 -22.02
CA GLN A 448 -37.62 18.86 -22.11
C GLN A 448 -37.12 19.61 -23.36
N SER A 449 -35.80 19.59 -23.59
CA SER A 449 -35.21 20.21 -24.79
C SER A 449 -35.74 19.59 -26.10
N ARG A 450 -36.02 18.28 -26.11
CA ARG A 450 -36.62 17.60 -27.27
C ARG A 450 -38.09 17.98 -27.46
N VAL A 451 -38.88 18.06 -26.39
CA VAL A 451 -40.27 18.52 -26.42
C VAL A 451 -40.32 19.92 -27.00
N GLU A 452 -39.52 20.85 -26.45
CA GLU A 452 -39.49 22.23 -26.91
C GLU A 452 -39.13 22.33 -28.42
N LYS A 453 -38.12 21.58 -28.85
CA LYS A 453 -37.71 21.56 -30.27
C LYS A 453 -38.78 21.01 -31.18
N LYS A 454 -39.47 19.93 -30.77
CA LYS A 454 -40.54 19.32 -31.56
C LYS A 454 -41.81 20.21 -31.58
N SER A 455 -42.14 20.86 -30.45
CA SER A 455 -43.25 21.83 -30.40
C SER A 455 -43.04 22.98 -31.38
N ARG A 456 -41.84 23.59 -31.38
CA ARG A 456 -41.50 24.64 -32.34
C ARG A 456 -41.55 24.15 -33.80
N ALA A 457 -41.10 22.91 -34.05
CA ALA A 457 -41.16 22.32 -35.40
C ALA A 457 -42.62 22.07 -35.85
N LEU A 458 -43.48 21.64 -34.92
CA LEU A 458 -44.90 21.43 -35.18
C LEU A 458 -45.62 22.75 -35.47
N GLU A 459 -45.36 23.80 -34.68
CA GLU A 459 -45.90 25.16 -34.95
C GLU A 459 -45.54 25.64 -36.35
N ALA A 460 -44.24 25.59 -36.72
CA ALA A 460 -43.78 25.97 -38.03
C ALA A 460 -44.44 25.12 -39.15
N LYS A 461 -44.74 23.84 -38.87
CA LYS A 461 -45.42 22.96 -39.83
C LYS A 461 -46.88 23.29 -39.97
N ARG A 462 -47.58 23.63 -38.86
CA ARG A 462 -48.95 24.09 -38.87
C ARG A 462 -49.14 25.41 -39.62
N GLU A 463 -48.20 26.37 -39.48
CA GLU A 463 -48.15 27.60 -40.31
C GLU A 463 -48.01 27.28 -41.79
N GLN A 464 -47.15 26.35 -42.19
CA GLN A 464 -46.98 25.89 -43.56
C GLN A 464 -48.23 25.19 -44.12
N VAL A 465 -49.01 24.49 -43.30
CA VAL A 465 -50.31 23.90 -43.67
C VAL A 465 -51.32 25.02 -43.94
N ALA A 466 -51.46 25.98 -43.02
CA ALA A 466 -52.34 27.12 -43.19
C ALA A 466 -52.04 27.95 -44.45
N GLU A 467 -50.77 28.19 -44.74
CA GLU A 467 -50.32 28.87 -45.97
C GLU A 467 -50.68 28.09 -47.24
N SER A 468 -50.61 26.74 -47.19
CA SER A 468 -50.97 25.89 -48.34
C SER A 468 -52.45 25.82 -48.59
N GLU A 469 -53.28 25.86 -47.53
CA GLU A 469 -54.71 25.97 -47.61
C GLU A 469 -55.13 27.30 -48.27
N ALA A 470 -54.57 28.42 -47.82
CA ALA A 470 -54.84 29.73 -48.37
C ALA A 470 -54.44 29.85 -49.86
N LYS A 471 -53.46 29.10 -50.33
CA LYS A 471 -52.98 29.11 -51.74
C LYS A 471 -53.65 28.04 -52.60
N GLY A 472 -54.51 27.18 -52.11
CA GLY A 472 -55.25 26.17 -52.87
C GLY A 472 -54.42 25.01 -53.45
N HIS A 473 -53.25 24.70 -52.86
CA HIS A 473 -52.34 23.68 -53.33
C HIS A 473 -52.66 22.26 -52.82
N GLY A 474 -53.65 21.55 -53.38
CA GLY A 474 -54.21 20.29 -52.87
C GLY A 474 -53.19 19.19 -52.55
N LYS A 475 -52.33 18.77 -53.47
CA LYS A 475 -51.33 17.70 -53.23
C LYS A 475 -50.26 18.06 -52.18
N ARG A 476 -49.84 19.32 -52.12
CA ARG A 476 -48.87 19.80 -51.13
C ARG A 476 -49.53 19.95 -49.75
N LEU A 477 -50.81 20.28 -49.71
CA LEU A 477 -51.57 20.37 -48.49
C LEU A 477 -51.65 19.00 -47.78
N GLU A 478 -52.06 17.93 -48.48
CA GLU A 478 -52.12 16.59 -47.93
C GLU A 478 -50.77 16.11 -47.38
N GLN A 479 -49.69 16.37 -48.11
CA GLN A 479 -48.33 15.98 -47.66
C GLN A 479 -47.91 16.74 -46.41
N ARG A 480 -48.21 18.04 -46.32
CA ARG A 480 -47.89 18.86 -45.14
C ARG A 480 -48.76 18.49 -43.94
N GLN A 481 -50.03 18.15 -44.15
CA GLN A 481 -50.94 17.65 -43.09
C GLN A 481 -50.44 16.30 -42.55
N ARG A 482 -50.04 15.36 -43.40
CA ARG A 482 -49.42 14.09 -42.93
C ARG A 482 -48.17 14.33 -42.11
N ALA A 483 -47.24 15.17 -42.56
CA ALA A 483 -46.03 15.49 -41.85
C ALA A 483 -46.30 16.26 -40.51
N ALA A 484 -47.35 17.02 -40.42
CA ALA A 484 -47.79 17.64 -39.15
C ALA A 484 -48.36 16.61 -38.20
N ALA A 485 -49.17 15.66 -38.67
CA ALA A 485 -49.73 14.58 -37.86
C ALA A 485 -48.63 13.62 -37.33
N GLU A 486 -47.63 13.30 -38.18
CA GLU A 486 -46.48 12.51 -37.74
C GLU A 486 -45.66 13.21 -36.64
N LEU A 487 -45.41 14.52 -36.78
CA LEU A 487 -44.76 15.34 -35.76
C LEU A 487 -45.56 15.45 -34.47
N GLU A 488 -46.90 15.52 -34.55
CA GLU A 488 -47.78 15.56 -33.41
C GLU A 488 -47.76 14.25 -32.61
N GLN A 489 -47.72 13.11 -33.30
CA GLN A 489 -47.54 11.81 -32.68
C GLN A 489 -46.16 11.71 -32.00
N GLU A 490 -45.09 12.10 -32.69
CA GLU A 490 -43.76 12.10 -32.13
C GLU A 490 -43.61 13.05 -30.93
N LEU A 491 -44.31 14.19 -30.92
CA LEU A 491 -44.35 15.11 -29.79
C LEU A 491 -45.02 14.43 -28.59
N SER A 492 -46.17 13.82 -28.80
CA SER A 492 -46.92 13.10 -27.73
C SER A 492 -46.06 11.99 -27.10
N GLU A 493 -45.35 11.20 -27.92
CA GLU A 493 -44.43 10.18 -27.41
C GLU A 493 -43.27 10.78 -26.57
N THR A 494 -42.76 11.96 -27.00
CA THR A 494 -41.69 12.66 -26.29
C THR A 494 -42.18 13.26 -24.97
N GLU A 495 -43.39 13.81 -24.91
CA GLU A 495 -44.07 14.31 -23.70
C GLU A 495 -44.33 13.18 -22.70
N GLN A 496 -44.78 12.02 -23.17
CA GLN A 496 -44.92 10.84 -22.31
C GLN A 496 -43.60 10.40 -21.70
N ASN A 497 -42.49 10.49 -22.47
CA ASN A 497 -41.19 10.18 -21.97
C ASN A 497 -40.70 11.20 -20.93
N GLU A 498 -40.94 12.50 -21.13
CA GLU A 498 -40.69 13.56 -20.16
C GLU A 498 -41.46 13.32 -18.86
N ALA A 499 -42.77 13.02 -18.96
CA ALA A 499 -43.59 12.71 -17.79
C ALA A 499 -43.04 11.53 -16.96
N ARG A 500 -42.52 10.47 -17.63
CA ARG A 500 -41.87 9.36 -16.93
C ARG A 500 -40.62 9.79 -16.16
N TRP A 501 -39.83 10.70 -16.71
CA TRP A 501 -38.62 11.20 -16.02
C TRP A 501 -39.00 12.09 -14.85
N HIS A 502 -40.10 12.91 -14.95
CA HIS A 502 -40.64 13.68 -13.84
C HIS A 502 -41.15 12.79 -12.71
N GLU A 503 -41.84 11.71 -13.04
CA GLU A 503 -42.29 10.72 -12.04
C GLU A 503 -41.08 10.07 -11.33
N GLN A 504 -40.04 9.72 -12.07
CA GLN A 504 -38.82 9.16 -11.48
C GLN A 504 -38.09 10.17 -10.60
N GLU A 505 -38.03 11.45 -10.98
CA GLU A 505 -37.43 12.52 -10.17
C GLU A 505 -38.19 12.69 -8.86
N GLY A 506 -39.55 12.73 -8.92
CA GLY A 506 -40.40 12.83 -7.72
C GLY A 506 -40.40 11.59 -6.82
N GLY A 507 -39.96 10.45 -7.34
CA GLY A 507 -39.89 9.18 -6.61
C GLY A 507 -38.60 8.99 -5.76
N PHE A 508 -37.66 9.92 -5.78
CA PHE A 508 -36.46 9.80 -4.93
C PHE A 508 -36.84 10.03 -3.46
N GLU A 509 -36.39 9.07 -2.64
CA GLU A 509 -36.51 9.17 -1.17
C GLU A 509 -35.63 10.28 -0.61
N ALA A 510 -35.83 10.63 0.65
CA ALA A 510 -34.95 11.55 1.37
C ALA A 510 -33.47 11.18 1.22
N PRO A 511 -32.55 12.17 1.22
CA PRO A 511 -31.13 11.91 1.05
C PRO A 511 -30.61 10.86 2.02
N LYS A 512 -30.05 9.78 1.48
CA LYS A 512 -29.45 8.70 2.26
C LYS A 512 -27.99 9.01 2.53
N THR A 513 -27.49 8.45 3.61
CA THR A 513 -26.05 8.48 3.93
C THR A 513 -25.45 7.09 3.85
N ARG A 514 -24.20 7.03 3.44
CA ARG A 514 -23.36 5.83 3.47
C ARG A 514 -22.00 6.14 4.06
N ALA A 515 -21.36 5.10 4.55
CA ALA A 515 -20.03 5.20 5.09
C ALA A 515 -18.97 4.88 4.01
N ASP A 516 -17.87 5.60 4.06
CA ASP A 516 -16.59 5.25 3.45
C ASP A 516 -15.59 4.85 4.53
N ARG A 517 -14.54 4.16 4.14
CA ARG A 517 -13.43 3.88 5.01
C ARG A 517 -12.60 5.14 5.23
N ASP A 518 -12.12 5.35 6.46
CA ASP A 518 -11.01 6.26 6.70
C ASP A 518 -9.71 5.57 6.25
N PHE A 519 -9.08 6.12 5.22
CA PHE A 519 -7.91 5.49 4.59
C PHE A 519 -6.58 5.79 5.28
N ARG A 520 -6.53 6.65 6.30
CA ARG A 520 -5.25 7.08 6.91
C ARG A 520 -4.41 5.92 7.41
N GLN A 521 -4.98 4.99 8.18
CA GLN A 521 -4.25 3.80 8.65
C GLN A 521 -3.90 2.85 7.49
N GLN A 522 -4.83 2.69 6.54
CA GLN A 522 -4.60 1.86 5.37
C GLN A 522 -3.43 2.40 4.53
N THR A 523 -3.37 3.72 4.33
CA THR A 523 -2.26 4.39 3.63
C THR A 523 -0.92 4.11 4.31
N ILE A 524 -0.82 4.28 5.62
CA ILE A 524 0.42 3.99 6.38
C ILE A 524 0.84 2.53 6.21
N MET A 525 -0.11 1.59 6.32
CA MET A 525 0.19 0.17 6.16
C MET A 525 0.57 -0.20 4.73
N THR A 526 0.04 0.49 3.74
CA THR A 526 0.44 0.29 2.35
C THR A 526 1.81 0.90 2.06
N ILE A 527 2.10 2.10 2.56
CA ILE A 527 3.46 2.66 2.49
C ILE A 527 4.48 1.68 3.09
N ARG A 528 4.15 1.07 4.23
CA ARG A 528 4.96 0.00 4.83
C ARG A 528 5.21 -1.17 3.85
N THR A 529 4.17 -1.63 3.14
CA THR A 529 4.28 -2.72 2.15
C THR A 529 5.12 -2.30 0.95
N LEU A 530 4.91 -1.12 0.40
CA LEU A 530 5.67 -0.58 -0.73
C LEU A 530 7.14 -0.34 -0.35
N PHE A 531 7.38 0.15 0.85
CA PHE A 531 8.73 0.32 1.38
C PHE A 531 9.43 -1.03 1.52
N LEU A 532 8.76 -2.07 2.03
CA LEU A 532 9.29 -3.42 2.07
C LEU A 532 9.66 -3.95 0.69
N GLU A 533 8.80 -3.77 -0.31
CA GLU A 533 9.08 -4.17 -1.70
C GLU A 533 10.33 -3.47 -2.25
N ASN A 534 10.46 -2.16 -2.03
CA ASN A 534 11.64 -1.39 -2.42
C ASN A 534 12.92 -1.90 -1.72
N LEU A 535 12.84 -2.21 -0.42
CA LEU A 535 13.94 -2.77 0.34
C LEU A 535 14.36 -4.16 -0.16
N LEU A 536 13.40 -5.04 -0.45
CA LEU A 536 13.67 -6.36 -1.01
C LEU A 536 14.33 -6.26 -2.38
N ARG A 537 13.88 -5.35 -3.24
CA ARG A 537 14.52 -5.10 -4.55
C ARG A 537 15.95 -4.60 -4.38
N ALA A 538 16.19 -3.66 -3.48
CA ALA A 538 17.52 -3.14 -3.20
C ALA A 538 18.45 -4.24 -2.67
N PHE A 539 18.01 -5.05 -1.72
CA PHE A 539 18.74 -6.20 -1.23
C PHE A 539 19.05 -7.21 -2.35
N MET A 540 18.05 -7.50 -3.18
CA MET A 540 18.19 -8.44 -4.28
C MET A 540 19.08 -7.93 -5.40
N SER A 541 19.08 -6.63 -5.72
CA SER A 541 19.97 -6.09 -6.74
C SER A 541 21.46 -6.32 -6.40
N ILE A 542 21.79 -6.20 -5.11
CA ILE A 542 23.16 -6.49 -4.62
C ILE A 542 23.44 -7.99 -4.66
N LEU A 543 22.49 -8.80 -4.26
CA LEU A 543 22.65 -10.26 -4.24
C LEU A 543 22.70 -10.83 -5.67
N LEU A 544 21.83 -10.38 -6.57
CA LEU A 544 21.81 -10.83 -7.97
C LEU A 544 23.09 -10.45 -8.74
N ALA A 545 23.77 -9.38 -8.35
CA ALA A 545 25.06 -9.04 -8.96
C ALA A 545 26.14 -10.12 -8.81
N VAL A 546 25.98 -11.03 -7.86
CA VAL A 546 26.91 -12.14 -7.57
C VAL A 546 26.27 -13.52 -7.82
N LEU A 547 25.03 -13.58 -8.27
CA LEU A 547 24.30 -14.81 -8.60
C LEU A 547 24.22 -15.02 -10.13
N PRO A 548 23.93 -16.26 -10.59
CA PRO A 548 23.67 -16.52 -12.00
C PRO A 548 22.51 -15.67 -12.56
N GLU A 549 22.61 -15.22 -13.82
CA GLU A 549 21.64 -14.33 -14.48
C GLU A 549 20.18 -14.86 -14.51
N ASN A 550 20.01 -16.17 -14.43
CA ASN A 550 18.70 -16.81 -14.48
C ASN A 550 17.99 -16.96 -13.12
N VAL A 551 18.55 -16.37 -12.06
CA VAL A 551 17.95 -16.42 -10.71
C VAL A 551 16.99 -15.25 -10.50
N SER A 552 15.74 -15.56 -10.15
CA SER A 552 14.73 -14.53 -9.87
C SER A 552 14.62 -14.20 -8.37
N LEU A 553 14.05 -13.03 -8.09
CA LEU A 553 13.71 -12.61 -6.72
C LEU A 553 12.81 -13.64 -6.02
N GLU A 554 11.81 -14.16 -6.72
CA GLU A 554 10.88 -15.14 -6.19
C GLU A 554 11.58 -16.44 -5.79
N GLN A 555 12.56 -16.89 -6.59
CA GLN A 555 13.34 -18.08 -6.25
C GLN A 555 14.16 -17.88 -4.98
N VAL A 556 14.78 -16.69 -4.82
CA VAL A 556 15.55 -16.38 -3.60
C VAL A 556 14.64 -16.28 -2.38
N LEU A 557 13.51 -15.59 -2.50
CA LEU A 557 12.52 -15.49 -1.41
C LEU A 557 12.11 -16.90 -0.96
N LYS A 558 11.71 -17.76 -1.89
CA LYS A 558 11.30 -19.12 -1.59
C LYS A 558 12.41 -19.99 -1.00
N LEU A 559 13.61 -19.88 -1.53
CA LEU A 559 14.74 -20.72 -1.10
C LEU A 559 15.44 -20.25 0.17
N LEU A 560 15.38 -18.96 0.49
CA LEU A 560 16.09 -18.39 1.63
C LEU A 560 15.15 -18.00 2.76
N PHE A 561 14.06 -17.27 2.46
CA PHE A 561 13.22 -16.67 3.49
C PHE A 561 12.32 -17.69 4.21
N GLU A 562 11.92 -18.76 3.54
CA GLU A 562 11.09 -19.81 4.14
C GLU A 562 11.91 -20.85 4.94
N ARG A 563 13.25 -20.76 4.92
CA ARG A 563 14.09 -21.75 5.57
C ARG A 563 14.30 -21.48 7.06
N SER A 564 14.24 -22.56 7.81
CA SER A 564 14.69 -22.58 9.20
C SER A 564 16.22 -22.66 9.28
N GLY A 565 16.76 -22.38 10.46
CA GLY A 565 18.20 -22.50 10.68
C GLY A 565 18.59 -22.37 12.13
N THR A 566 19.87 -22.12 12.36
CA THR A 566 20.46 -21.93 13.68
C THR A 566 21.42 -20.75 13.64
N ARG A 567 21.35 -19.88 14.63
CA ARG A 567 22.31 -18.78 14.81
C ARG A 567 23.27 -19.13 15.94
N ILE A 568 24.56 -19.03 15.68
CA ILE A 568 25.62 -19.28 16.66
C ILE A 568 26.49 -18.02 16.72
N GLU A 569 26.70 -17.52 17.91
CA GLU A 569 27.56 -16.36 18.18
C GLU A 569 28.78 -16.77 18.97
N ARG A 570 29.97 -16.46 18.48
CA ARG A 570 31.27 -16.75 19.11
C ARG A 570 32.20 -15.55 18.98
N GLY A 571 32.45 -14.87 20.08
CA GLY A 571 33.34 -13.71 20.09
C GLY A 571 32.87 -12.61 19.12
N GLN A 572 33.63 -12.35 18.07
CA GLN A 572 33.37 -11.35 17.05
C GLN A 572 32.68 -11.91 15.79
N GLU A 573 32.26 -13.15 15.83
CA GLU A 573 31.63 -13.81 14.70
C GLU A 573 30.21 -14.28 15.03
N VAL A 574 29.30 -14.19 14.05
CA VAL A 574 27.96 -14.74 14.07
C VAL A 574 27.81 -15.66 12.87
N THR A 575 27.50 -16.91 13.10
CA THR A 575 27.23 -17.88 12.03
C THR A 575 25.76 -18.22 11.93
N TYR A 576 25.17 -18.04 10.76
CA TYR A 576 23.85 -18.51 10.42
C TYR A 576 23.92 -19.81 9.63
N TRP A 577 23.40 -20.88 10.19
CA TRP A 577 23.27 -22.17 9.51
C TRP A 577 21.88 -22.27 8.89
N VAL A 578 21.81 -22.32 7.56
CA VAL A 578 20.58 -22.46 6.80
C VAL A 578 20.29 -23.93 6.56
N ASN A 579 19.08 -24.37 6.88
CA ASN A 579 18.68 -25.77 6.70
C ASN A 579 18.40 -26.08 5.22
N ALA A 580 19.17 -26.98 4.62
CA ALA A 580 19.02 -27.42 3.23
C ALA A 580 18.26 -28.76 3.09
N THR A 581 17.76 -29.32 4.19
CA THR A 581 17.04 -30.63 4.18
C THR A 581 15.79 -30.57 3.28
N GLY A 582 15.56 -31.62 2.53
CA GLY A 582 14.38 -31.76 1.66
C GLY A 582 14.45 -31.00 0.33
N LEU A 583 15.55 -30.28 0.05
CA LEU A 583 15.73 -29.64 -1.24
C LEU A 583 16.17 -30.62 -2.33
N SER A 584 15.67 -30.40 -3.56
CA SER A 584 16.22 -31.04 -4.76
C SER A 584 17.69 -30.66 -4.95
N ARG A 585 18.43 -31.44 -5.73
CA ARG A 585 19.87 -31.19 -6.02
C ARG A 585 20.08 -29.82 -6.64
N SER A 586 19.19 -29.39 -7.56
CA SER A 586 19.26 -28.07 -8.21
C SER A 586 19.01 -26.91 -7.22
N ASN A 587 17.95 -27.02 -6.40
CA ASN A 587 17.62 -26.01 -5.40
C ASN A 587 18.69 -25.92 -4.30
N ARG A 588 19.31 -27.04 -3.92
CA ARG A 588 20.42 -27.04 -2.96
C ARG A 588 21.66 -26.35 -3.54
N ARG A 589 21.98 -26.61 -4.82
CA ARG A 589 23.06 -25.90 -5.52
C ARG A 589 22.79 -24.38 -5.54
N LEU A 590 21.58 -23.99 -5.97
CA LEU A 590 21.18 -22.57 -6.02
C LEU A 590 21.23 -21.92 -4.62
N LEU A 591 20.75 -22.61 -3.58
CA LEU A 591 20.88 -22.11 -2.20
C LEU A 591 22.34 -21.96 -1.79
N GLY A 592 23.25 -22.84 -2.25
CA GLY A 592 24.69 -22.72 -2.04
C GLY A 592 25.26 -21.46 -2.70
N GLU A 593 24.86 -21.16 -3.92
CA GLU A 593 25.23 -19.93 -4.64
C GLU A 593 24.70 -18.69 -3.92
N ILE A 594 23.44 -18.69 -3.45
CA ILE A 594 22.85 -17.63 -2.62
C ILE A 594 23.68 -17.40 -1.34
N VAL A 595 24.02 -18.47 -0.63
CA VAL A 595 24.84 -18.41 0.59
C VAL A 595 26.23 -17.84 0.31
N ALA A 596 26.87 -18.23 -0.79
CA ALA A 596 28.16 -17.67 -1.21
C ALA A 596 28.02 -16.15 -1.50
N GLY A 597 26.97 -15.74 -2.20
CA GLY A 597 26.67 -14.33 -2.45
C GLY A 597 26.46 -13.53 -1.16
N LEU A 598 25.71 -14.06 -0.19
CA LEU A 598 25.51 -13.43 1.11
C LEU A 598 26.82 -13.23 1.88
N ASN A 599 27.72 -14.20 1.83
CA ASN A 599 29.05 -14.07 2.42
C ASN A 599 29.93 -13.03 1.69
N ALA A 600 29.78 -12.91 0.36
CA ALA A 600 30.48 -11.91 -0.44
C ALA A 600 30.02 -10.46 -0.13
N ILE A 601 28.74 -10.26 0.23
CA ILE A 601 28.22 -8.95 0.66
C ILE A 601 28.85 -8.48 1.98
N GLY A 602 29.34 -9.39 2.83
CA GLY A 602 30.04 -9.04 4.08
C GLY A 602 29.10 -8.49 5.15
N LEU A 603 27.99 -9.19 5.45
CA LEU A 603 27.02 -8.79 6.46
C LEU A 603 27.64 -8.61 7.85
N VAL A 604 27.11 -7.65 8.60
CA VAL A 604 27.54 -7.35 9.99
C VAL A 604 26.33 -7.36 10.93
N GLU A 605 26.47 -7.95 12.09
CA GLU A 605 25.47 -7.93 13.16
C GLU A 605 26.05 -7.33 14.44
N ARG A 606 25.62 -6.14 14.82
CA ARG A 606 26.10 -5.45 16.04
C ARG A 606 27.63 -5.37 16.13
N GLY A 607 28.28 -5.04 15.03
CA GLY A 607 29.74 -4.95 14.92
C GLY A 607 30.47 -6.28 14.78
N LYS A 608 29.74 -7.39 14.64
CA LYS A 608 30.33 -8.74 14.45
C LYS A 608 30.17 -9.19 13.01
N THR A 609 31.16 -9.87 12.48
CA THR A 609 31.14 -10.44 11.13
C THR A 609 30.10 -11.57 11.07
N VAL A 610 29.25 -11.55 10.05
CA VAL A 610 28.25 -12.60 9.81
C VAL A 610 28.77 -13.58 8.76
N HIS A 611 28.73 -14.86 9.10
CA HIS A 611 28.96 -15.96 8.19
C HIS A 611 27.69 -16.76 7.96
N VAL A 612 27.42 -17.12 6.71
CA VAL A 612 26.24 -17.94 6.35
C VAL A 612 26.76 -19.29 5.85
N CYS A 613 26.22 -20.38 6.38
CA CYS A 613 26.61 -21.74 6.05
C CYS A 613 25.36 -22.60 5.78
N LEU A 614 25.52 -23.60 4.91
CA LEU A 614 24.49 -24.63 4.74
C LEU A 614 24.66 -25.72 5.79
N LYS A 615 23.54 -26.14 6.35
CA LYS A 615 23.49 -27.32 7.23
C LYS A 615 22.63 -28.39 6.56
N ASP A 616 23.27 -29.47 6.19
CA ASP A 616 22.59 -30.72 5.89
C ASP A 616 22.33 -31.44 7.20
N LEU A 617 21.08 -31.46 7.63
CA LEU A 617 20.63 -32.44 8.59
C LEU A 617 20.44 -33.73 7.77
N SER A 618 21.52 -34.48 7.57
CA SER A 618 21.36 -35.88 7.15
C SER A 618 20.46 -36.59 8.15
N PRO A 619 19.54 -37.45 7.71
CA PRO A 619 18.58 -38.11 8.57
C PRO A 619 19.25 -38.92 9.69
#